data_ff1e216a24e45ee4a2fdaf829491042a
#
_entry.id   ff1e216a24e45ee4a2fdaf829491042a
#
_cell.length_a   1.000
_cell.length_b   1.000
_cell.length_c   1.000
_cell.angle_alpha   90.00
_cell.angle_beta   90.00
_cell.angle_gamma   90.00
#
_symmetry.space_group_name_H-M   'P 1'
#
loop_
_entity.id
_entity.type
_entity.pdbx_description
1 polymer ?
#
loop_
_entity_poly.entity_id
_entity_poly.type
_entity_poly.pdbx_seq_one_letter_code
_entity_poly.pdbx_strand_id
1 'polypeptide(L)'
;MRTRSKFTRDMFHPALPDAAWNAFAIGDYDTAIFEAFKPLEVAVRTKGGFGTTDFGAALMKKAFDPDSGPLRDKAAPRGRRIARCELFTGAFGELRNPKGHNDPTISDALVAAEELMAAGVLRRIVDNA
;
A
#
# COMPACT_ATOMS: atom_id res chain seq x y z
N MET A 1 -9.94 18.45 -20.85
CA MET A 1 -9.40 17.09 -20.97
C MET A 1 -9.11 16.50 -19.60
N ARG A 2 -9.56 15.33 -19.39
CA ARG A 2 -9.37 14.68 -18.09
C ARG A 2 -8.15 13.78 -18.12
N THR A 3 -7.19 14.08 -17.27
CA THR A 3 -5.96 13.29 -17.16
C THR A 3 -6.28 11.83 -16.81
N ARG A 4 -7.25 11.61 -15.93
CA ARG A 4 -7.64 10.28 -15.50
C ARG A 4 -8.17 9.40 -16.63
N SER A 5 -8.62 9.99 -17.76
CA SER A 5 -9.11 9.20 -18.89
C SER A 5 -8.01 8.41 -19.58
N LYS A 6 -6.74 8.73 -19.28
CA LYS A 6 -5.58 8.00 -19.79
C LYS A 6 -5.35 6.69 -19.04
N PHE A 7 -6.00 6.51 -17.91
CA PHE A 7 -5.81 5.34 -17.08
C PHE A 7 -7.05 4.46 -17.11
N THR A 8 -6.84 3.15 -17.27
CA THR A 8 -7.91 2.18 -17.24
C THR A 8 -7.72 1.28 -16.03
N ARG A 9 -8.81 0.71 -15.56
CA ARG A 9 -8.81 -0.13 -14.37
C ARG A 9 -7.80 -1.26 -14.46
N ASP A 10 -7.61 -1.84 -15.62
CA ASP A 10 -6.72 -2.98 -15.83
C ASP A 10 -5.25 -2.62 -15.80
N MET A 11 -4.90 -1.35 -15.75
CA MET A 11 -3.52 -0.93 -15.55
C MET A 11 -3.06 -1.11 -14.10
N PHE A 12 -4.00 -1.32 -13.19
CA PHE A 12 -3.72 -1.44 -11.76
C PHE A 12 -3.86 -2.88 -11.31
N HIS A 13 -3.32 -3.19 -10.13
CA HIS A 13 -3.40 -4.54 -9.57
C HIS A 13 -4.87 -4.98 -9.47
N PRO A 14 -5.18 -6.26 -9.80
CA PRO A 14 -6.57 -6.74 -9.78
C PRO A 14 -7.26 -6.62 -8.42
N ALA A 15 -6.50 -6.58 -7.33
CA ALA A 15 -7.05 -6.44 -6.00
C ALA A 15 -7.39 -5.00 -5.62
N LEU A 16 -7.15 -4.03 -6.52
CA LEU A 16 -7.54 -2.65 -6.28
C LEU A 16 -9.05 -2.59 -6.06
N PRO A 17 -9.53 -2.10 -4.89
CA PRO A 17 -10.97 -2.09 -4.62
C PRO A 17 -11.72 -1.12 -5.54
N ASP A 18 -13.00 -1.40 -5.74
CA ASP A 18 -13.87 -0.51 -6.49
C ASP A 18 -13.90 0.88 -5.87
N ALA A 19 -13.89 0.96 -4.53
CA ALA A 19 -13.87 2.25 -3.84
C ALA A 19 -12.66 3.09 -4.22
N ALA A 20 -11.49 2.46 -4.37
CA ALA A 20 -10.28 3.17 -4.79
C ALA A 20 -10.38 3.63 -6.24
N TRP A 21 -10.81 2.75 -7.13
CA TRP A 21 -10.96 3.11 -8.54
C TRP A 21 -11.99 4.22 -8.74
N ASN A 22 -13.14 4.12 -8.07
CA ASN A 22 -14.19 5.12 -8.20
C ASN A 22 -13.74 6.48 -7.70
N ALA A 23 -13.01 6.53 -6.58
CA ALA A 23 -12.46 7.77 -6.06
C ALA A 23 -11.45 8.37 -7.04
N PHE A 24 -10.58 7.52 -7.62
CA PHE A 24 -9.61 7.96 -8.61
C PHE A 24 -10.31 8.55 -9.83
N ALA A 25 -11.36 7.88 -10.31
CA ALA A 25 -12.08 8.29 -11.51
C ALA A 25 -12.74 9.66 -11.39
N ILE A 26 -13.15 10.05 -10.18
CA ILE A 26 -13.77 11.37 -9.95
C ILE A 26 -12.76 12.41 -9.47
N GLY A 27 -11.48 12.07 -9.38
CA GLY A 27 -10.43 13.00 -8.98
C GLY A 27 -10.23 13.14 -7.48
N ASP A 28 -10.84 12.28 -6.69
CA ASP A 28 -10.65 12.26 -5.23
C ASP A 28 -9.45 11.36 -4.90
N TYR A 29 -8.26 11.88 -5.16
CA TYR A 29 -7.04 11.07 -5.16
C TYR A 29 -6.59 10.67 -3.77
N ASP A 30 -6.75 11.50 -2.77
CA ASP A 30 -6.37 11.14 -1.40
C ASP A 30 -7.22 9.97 -0.89
N THR A 31 -8.52 9.99 -1.17
CA THR A 31 -9.41 8.88 -0.84
C THR A 31 -9.03 7.62 -1.62
N ALA A 32 -8.69 7.78 -2.90
CA ALA A 32 -8.29 6.64 -3.73
C ALA A 32 -7.08 5.92 -3.14
N ILE A 33 -6.08 6.67 -2.71
CA ILE A 33 -4.86 6.11 -2.14
C ILE A 33 -5.16 5.41 -0.82
N PHE A 34 -5.93 6.06 0.05
CA PHE A 34 -6.32 5.47 1.32
C PHE A 34 -7.06 4.14 1.11
N GLU A 35 -8.02 4.12 0.19
CA GLU A 35 -8.80 2.92 -0.10
C GLU A 35 -7.96 1.81 -0.77
N ALA A 36 -6.91 2.19 -1.49
CA ALA A 36 -6.02 1.21 -2.11
C ALA A 36 -5.12 0.50 -1.08
N PHE A 37 -4.67 1.22 -0.06
CA PHE A 37 -3.79 0.65 0.97
C PHE A 37 -4.55 -0.14 2.04
N LYS A 38 -5.83 0.14 2.22
CA LYS A 38 -6.65 -0.50 3.25
C LYS A 38 -6.71 -2.03 3.14
N PRO A 39 -7.05 -2.61 1.98
CA PRO A 39 -7.08 -4.07 1.87
C PRO A 39 -5.69 -4.70 1.95
N LEU A 40 -4.65 -3.96 1.60
CA LEU A 40 -3.28 -4.42 1.76
C LEU A 40 -2.96 -4.61 3.25
N GLU A 41 -3.34 -3.64 4.07
CA GLU A 41 -3.17 -3.72 5.52
C GLU A 41 -3.92 -4.91 6.10
N VAL A 42 -5.17 -5.11 5.66
CA VAL A 42 -5.98 -6.26 6.08
C VAL A 42 -5.31 -7.57 5.70
N ALA A 43 -4.76 -7.67 4.48
CA ALA A 43 -4.08 -8.87 4.02
C ALA A 43 -2.86 -9.19 4.87
N VAL A 44 -2.09 -8.17 5.25
CA VAL A 44 -0.92 -8.35 6.11
C VAL A 44 -1.35 -8.83 7.50
N ARG A 45 -2.38 -8.23 8.08
CA ARG A 45 -2.90 -8.68 9.39
C ARG A 45 -3.35 -10.12 9.35
N THR A 46 -4.12 -10.47 8.35
CA THR A 46 -4.69 -11.82 8.23
C THR A 46 -3.60 -12.85 8.01
N LYS A 47 -2.70 -12.58 7.08
CA LYS A 47 -1.62 -13.52 6.77
C LYS A 47 -0.64 -13.69 7.93
N GLY A 48 -0.39 -12.60 8.64
CA GLY A 48 0.55 -12.61 9.76
C GLY A 48 -0.05 -13.06 11.08
N GLY A 49 -1.36 -13.22 11.16
CA GLY A 49 -2.02 -13.61 12.42
C GLY A 49 -2.10 -12.47 13.42
N PHE A 50 -2.14 -11.22 12.96
CA PHE A 50 -2.24 -10.05 13.83
C PHE A 50 -3.69 -9.64 14.05
N GLY A 51 -3.92 -8.91 15.13
CA GLY A 51 -5.25 -8.41 15.46
C GLY A 51 -5.52 -7.02 14.92
N THR A 52 -6.74 -6.53 15.18
CA THR A 52 -7.20 -5.23 14.68
C THR A 52 -6.49 -4.04 15.34
N THR A 53 -5.81 -4.27 16.46
CA THR A 53 -5.02 -3.23 17.11
C THR A 53 -3.67 -3.01 16.44
N ASP A 54 -3.28 -3.90 15.54
CA ASP A 54 -2.05 -3.76 14.76
C ASP A 54 -2.38 -3.14 13.42
N PHE A 55 -1.79 -1.99 13.12
CA PHE A 55 -2.07 -1.27 11.88
C PHE A 55 -0.89 -0.39 11.49
N GLY A 56 -0.94 0.12 10.25
CA GLY A 56 0.01 1.10 9.74
C GLY A 56 1.44 0.61 9.69
N ALA A 57 2.36 1.56 9.81
CA ALA A 57 3.80 1.28 9.76
C ALA A 57 4.24 0.33 10.88
N ALA A 58 3.65 0.43 12.06
CA ALA A 58 3.98 -0.45 13.17
C ALA A 58 3.62 -1.90 12.87
N LEU A 59 2.48 -2.14 12.22
CA LEU A 59 2.10 -3.48 11.77
C LEU A 59 3.12 -4.01 10.76
N MET A 60 3.50 -3.20 9.79
CA MET A 60 4.45 -3.60 8.75
C MET A 60 5.79 -3.98 9.35
N LYS A 61 6.25 -3.20 10.34
CA LYS A 61 7.50 -3.48 11.02
C LYS A 61 7.50 -4.82 11.72
N LYS A 62 6.37 -5.18 12.35
CA LYS A 62 6.24 -6.49 13.00
C LYS A 62 6.13 -7.62 11.99
N ALA A 63 5.31 -7.43 10.95
CA ALA A 63 5.02 -8.48 9.99
C ALA A 63 6.25 -8.88 9.18
N PHE A 64 7.08 -7.90 8.84
CA PHE A 64 8.26 -8.12 8.01
C PHE A 64 9.57 -8.02 8.78
N ASP A 65 9.52 -8.07 10.10
CA ASP A 65 10.75 -8.06 10.90
C ASP A 65 11.74 -9.08 10.32
N PRO A 66 12.99 -8.67 10.06
CA PRO A 66 13.94 -9.56 9.36
C PRO A 66 14.27 -10.83 10.12
N ASP A 67 14.11 -10.86 11.42
CA ASP A 67 14.46 -12.01 12.23
C ASP A 67 13.25 -12.81 12.72
N SER A 68 12.12 -12.16 12.95
CA SER A 68 10.95 -12.81 13.57
C SER A 68 9.63 -12.57 12.84
N GLY A 69 9.60 -11.74 11.80
CA GLY A 69 8.35 -11.41 11.12
C GLY A 69 7.74 -12.60 10.39
N PRO A 70 6.45 -12.86 10.59
CA PRO A 70 5.81 -14.01 9.93
C PRO A 70 5.76 -13.93 8.42
N LEU A 71 5.84 -12.71 7.85
CA LEU A 71 5.81 -12.52 6.41
C LEU A 71 7.21 -12.33 5.81
N ARG A 72 8.26 -12.43 6.60
CA ARG A 72 9.61 -12.29 6.06
C ARG A 72 9.91 -13.42 5.08
N ASP A 73 10.74 -13.12 4.09
CA ASP A 73 11.20 -14.15 3.16
C ASP A 73 12.36 -14.92 3.78
N LYS A 74 12.06 -16.07 4.34
CA LYS A 74 13.05 -16.90 5.05
C LYS A 74 14.16 -17.39 4.12
N ALA A 75 13.90 -17.48 2.83
CA ALA A 75 14.90 -17.95 1.85
C ALA A 75 15.84 -16.83 1.41
N ALA A 76 15.49 -15.59 1.68
CA ALA A 76 16.30 -14.44 1.26
C ALA A 76 17.41 -14.14 2.26
N PRO A 77 18.53 -13.57 1.81
CA PRO A 77 19.57 -13.09 2.72
C PRO A 77 19.01 -12.03 3.68
N ARG A 78 19.63 -11.91 4.84
CA ARG A 78 19.13 -10.98 5.88
C ARG A 78 19.05 -9.55 5.38
N GLY A 79 20.00 -9.11 4.57
CA GLY A 79 19.97 -7.76 4.01
C GLY A 79 18.73 -7.51 3.16
N ARG A 80 18.28 -8.51 2.39
CA ARG A 80 17.07 -8.43 1.60
C ARG A 80 15.83 -8.38 2.51
N ARG A 81 15.84 -9.14 3.59
CA ARG A 81 14.74 -9.13 4.56
C ARG A 81 14.63 -7.79 5.26
N ILE A 82 15.76 -7.16 5.58
CA ILE A 82 15.79 -5.80 6.12
C ILE A 82 15.20 -4.82 5.13
N ALA A 83 15.63 -4.89 3.87
CA ALA A 83 15.16 -3.98 2.82
C ALA A 83 13.64 -4.09 2.62
N ARG A 84 13.11 -5.31 2.63
CA ARG A 84 11.67 -5.52 2.49
C ARG A 84 10.90 -4.92 3.67
N CYS A 85 11.40 -5.10 4.87
CA CYS A 85 10.79 -4.49 6.06
C CYS A 85 10.76 -2.97 5.95
N GLU A 86 11.87 -2.38 5.50
CA GLU A 86 11.96 -0.94 5.31
C GLU A 86 11.02 -0.44 4.22
N LEU A 87 10.89 -1.20 3.14
CA LEU A 87 9.99 -0.85 2.05
C LEU A 87 8.54 -0.75 2.53
N PHE A 88 8.06 -1.77 3.24
CA PHE A 88 6.69 -1.78 3.73
C PHE A 88 6.45 -0.74 4.82
N THR A 89 7.38 -0.63 5.75
CA THR A 89 7.28 0.35 6.84
C THR A 89 7.26 1.77 6.28
N GLY A 90 8.15 2.05 5.35
CA GLY A 90 8.25 3.38 4.72
C GLY A 90 7.03 3.72 3.88
N ALA A 91 6.53 2.76 3.11
CA ALA A 91 5.35 2.99 2.28
C ALA A 91 4.13 3.35 3.13
N PHE A 92 3.91 2.63 4.22
CA PHE A 92 2.78 2.94 5.09
C PHE A 92 2.98 4.22 5.90
N GLY A 93 4.23 4.55 6.21
CA GLY A 93 4.52 5.81 6.89
C GLY A 93 4.44 7.03 5.99
N GLU A 94 4.81 6.88 4.72
CA GLU A 94 4.90 8.00 3.80
C GLU A 94 3.68 8.15 2.89
N LEU A 95 3.18 7.05 2.33
CA LEU A 95 2.15 7.11 1.29
C LEU A 95 0.75 6.91 1.86
N ARG A 96 0.57 5.88 2.68
CA ARG A 96 -0.74 5.52 3.21
C ARG A 96 -1.16 6.40 4.38
N ASN A 97 -0.19 6.90 5.12
CA ASN A 97 -0.48 7.64 6.34
C ASN A 97 -1.39 8.84 6.05
N PRO A 98 -2.47 9.04 6.81
CA PRO A 98 -3.34 10.17 6.56
C PRO A 98 -2.57 11.47 6.63
N LYS A 99 -2.79 12.32 5.63
CA LYS A 99 -2.13 13.61 5.58
C LYS A 99 -2.63 14.50 6.71
N GLY A 100 -1.74 15.27 7.29
CA GLY A 100 -2.12 16.28 8.27
C GLY A 100 -2.83 17.44 7.59
N HIS A 101 -3.37 18.34 8.40
CA HIS A 101 -4.11 19.49 7.89
C HIS A 101 -3.26 20.39 7.00
N ASN A 102 -1.94 20.37 7.19
CA ASN A 102 -1.04 21.23 6.44
C ASN A 102 -0.45 20.57 5.20
N ASP A 103 -0.73 19.30 4.99
CA ASP A 103 -0.22 18.60 3.83
C ASP A 103 -1.04 18.95 2.60
N PRO A 104 -0.39 19.18 1.45
CA PRO A 104 -1.12 19.46 0.24
C PRO A 104 -1.90 18.26 -0.25
N THR A 105 -3.09 18.53 -0.77
CA THR A 105 -3.92 17.51 -1.40
C THR A 105 -3.31 17.14 -2.76
N ILE A 106 -3.31 15.86 -3.09
CA ILE A 106 -2.85 15.41 -4.41
C ILE A 106 -3.87 15.84 -5.45
N SER A 107 -3.42 16.59 -6.44
CA SER A 107 -4.27 17.08 -7.52
C SER A 107 -3.89 16.56 -8.90
N ASP A 108 -2.80 15.82 -9.00
CA ASP A 108 -2.28 15.30 -10.26
C ASP A 108 -2.62 13.81 -10.38
N ALA A 109 -3.35 13.46 -11.45
CA ALA A 109 -3.76 12.08 -11.69
C ALA A 109 -2.56 11.14 -11.84
N LEU A 110 -1.47 11.59 -12.45
CA LEU A 110 -0.29 10.75 -12.61
C LEU A 110 0.34 10.42 -11.27
N VAL A 111 0.46 11.41 -10.38
CA VAL A 111 1.01 11.18 -9.03
C VAL A 111 0.13 10.16 -8.28
N ALA A 112 -1.18 10.35 -8.35
CA ALA A 112 -2.11 9.42 -7.71
C ALA A 112 -1.98 8.01 -8.29
N ALA A 113 -1.89 7.90 -9.61
CA ALA A 113 -1.73 6.61 -10.28
C ALA A 113 -0.45 5.91 -9.84
N GLU A 114 0.65 6.64 -9.71
CA GLU A 114 1.91 6.08 -9.25
C GLU A 114 1.77 5.50 -7.84
N GLU A 115 1.07 6.18 -6.97
CA GLU A 115 0.88 5.69 -5.60
C GLU A 115 -0.06 4.50 -5.54
N LEU A 116 -1.09 4.47 -6.39
CA LEU A 116 -1.93 3.27 -6.52
C LEU A 116 -1.13 2.08 -7.03
N MET A 117 -0.23 2.31 -7.98
CA MET A 117 0.64 1.26 -8.50
C MET A 117 1.63 0.78 -7.46
N ALA A 118 2.12 1.68 -6.60
CA ALA A 118 2.98 1.30 -5.48
C ALA A 118 2.25 0.33 -4.55
N ALA A 119 0.98 0.60 -4.25
CA ALA A 119 0.17 -0.32 -3.45
C ALA A 119 0.07 -1.69 -4.15
N GLY A 120 -0.03 -1.70 -5.46
CA GLY A 120 -0.06 -2.93 -6.25
C GLY A 120 1.22 -3.73 -6.14
N VAL A 121 2.37 -3.07 -6.17
CA VAL A 121 3.67 -3.74 -5.98
C VAL A 121 3.71 -4.43 -4.62
N LEU A 122 3.32 -3.72 -3.57
CA LEU A 122 3.31 -4.27 -2.21
C LEU A 122 2.32 -5.43 -2.09
N ARG A 123 1.15 -5.32 -2.71
CA ARG A 123 0.15 -6.38 -2.70
C ARG A 123 0.68 -7.66 -3.33
N ARG A 124 1.41 -7.53 -4.44
CA ARG A 124 2.00 -8.70 -5.09
C ARG A 124 3.00 -9.40 -4.18
N ILE A 125 3.79 -8.63 -3.44
CA ILE A 125 4.74 -9.20 -2.49
C ILE A 125 3.99 -9.96 -1.38
N VAL A 126 2.94 -9.36 -0.82
CA VAL A 126 2.15 -10.00 0.23
C VAL A 126 1.49 -11.29 -0.28
N ASP A 127 0.94 -11.26 -1.48
CA ASP A 127 0.28 -12.42 -2.06
C ASP A 127 1.24 -13.61 -2.22
N ASN A 128 2.52 -13.34 -2.40
CA ASN A 128 3.56 -14.35 -2.59
C ASN A 128 4.33 -14.68 -1.29
N ALA A 129 3.97 -14.04 -0.22
CA ALA A 129 4.66 -14.27 1.07
C ALA A 129 4.24 -15.56 1.76
#